data_a29abc3e9ec5f4da7f0d4b03b2211650
#
_entry.id   a29abc3e9ec5f4da7f0d4b03b2211650
#
_cell.length_a   1.000
_cell.length_b   1.000
_cell.length_c   1.000
_cell.angle_alpha   90.00
_cell.angle_beta   90.00
_cell.angle_gamma   90.00
#
_symmetry.space_group_name_H-M   'P 1'
#
loop_
_entity.id
_entity.type
_entity.pdbx_description
1 polymer ?
#
loop_
_entity_poly.entity_id
_entity_poly.type
_entity_poly.pdbx_seq_one_letter_code
_entity_poly.pdbx_strand_id
1 'polypeptide(L)'
;MRKFYFFILVLFATTANAQNPTVVGDSMLCPNSTGMVSTQPYDTYQWFIRYFGSSTITPISGANSQFLPIDYSTYAASYLSVEVTLGANDYISPEFFVDGWVFSGFTVASTGDFTIGPFGESVLCPGDTMYFEVMQPYDTNITWYNNGDTIPGINSTILTVTTPGIYYVTGAPSLCPLYIEGPGVDLTVIDCPVGIDENGLTSSITVYPNPTSDMIRINGQGREINYILTDALGKIVKSGTSGSTETEIDLRSFVPGIYFLKSESGTVRVIKL
;
A
#
# COMPACT_ATOMS: atom_id res chain seq x y z
N MET A 1 91.37 -22.11 -4.05
CA MET A 1 90.18 -21.20 -4.13
C MET A 1 89.11 -21.90 -4.91
N ARG A 2 88.05 -22.40 -4.23
CA ARG A 2 86.89 -23.10 -4.82
C ARG A 2 85.78 -22.04 -5.13
N LYS A 3 85.51 -21.82 -6.38
CA LYS A 3 84.36 -20.89 -6.83
C LYS A 3 83.04 -21.63 -6.64
N PHE A 4 82.19 -21.13 -5.72
CA PHE A 4 80.81 -21.57 -5.54
C PHE A 4 79.96 -20.79 -6.58
N TYR A 5 79.31 -21.51 -7.51
CA TYR A 5 78.31 -20.95 -8.36
C TYR A 5 76.94 -21.07 -7.68
N PHE A 6 76.36 -19.96 -7.37
CA PHE A 6 74.99 -19.88 -6.85
C PHE A 6 74.01 -19.91 -8.01
N PHE A 7 73.30 -21.03 -8.17
CA PHE A 7 72.22 -21.14 -9.15
C PHE A 7 70.94 -20.53 -8.56
N ILE A 8 70.47 -19.36 -9.05
CA ILE A 8 69.19 -18.77 -8.69
C ILE A 8 68.11 -19.50 -9.49
N LEU A 9 67.34 -20.36 -8.82
CA LEU A 9 66.16 -20.99 -9.39
C LEU A 9 65.03 -19.95 -9.35
N VAL A 10 64.69 -19.34 -10.50
CA VAL A 10 63.55 -18.47 -10.62
C VAL A 10 62.31 -19.39 -10.77
N LEU A 11 61.54 -19.53 -9.68
CA LEU A 11 60.22 -20.16 -9.74
C LEU A 11 59.27 -19.20 -10.45
N PHE A 12 58.90 -19.51 -11.69
CA PHE A 12 57.74 -18.94 -12.33
C PHE A 12 56.50 -19.53 -11.65
N ALA A 13 55.85 -18.79 -10.77
CA ALA A 13 54.49 -19.12 -10.32
C ALA A 13 53.53 -18.92 -11.50
N THR A 14 53.22 -20.01 -12.19
CA THR A 14 52.08 -20.00 -13.11
C THR A 14 50.82 -19.93 -12.24
N THR A 15 50.15 -18.80 -12.26
CA THR A 15 48.78 -18.71 -11.74
C THR A 15 47.92 -19.68 -12.55
N ALA A 16 47.53 -20.78 -11.92
CA ALA A 16 46.51 -21.67 -12.51
C ALA A 16 45.22 -20.86 -12.57
N ASN A 17 44.93 -20.30 -13.71
CA ASN A 17 43.61 -19.76 -13.98
C ASN A 17 42.60 -20.90 -13.91
N ALA A 18 41.52 -20.74 -13.18
CA ALA A 18 40.41 -21.70 -13.17
C ALA A 18 40.00 -21.91 -14.64
N GLN A 19 40.05 -23.15 -15.12
CA GLN A 19 39.72 -23.45 -16.51
C GLN A 19 38.25 -23.26 -16.85
N ASN A 20 37.38 -23.25 -15.84
CA ASN A 20 35.95 -23.04 -16.04
C ASN A 20 35.56 -21.59 -15.68
N PRO A 21 34.92 -20.85 -16.61
CA PRO A 21 34.46 -19.51 -16.36
C PRO A 21 33.36 -19.54 -15.28
N THR A 22 33.31 -18.50 -14.45
CA THR A 22 32.23 -18.25 -13.50
C THR A 22 31.67 -16.86 -13.73
N VAL A 23 30.34 -16.72 -13.69
CA VAL A 23 29.68 -15.42 -13.77
C VAL A 23 29.51 -14.88 -12.36
N VAL A 24 29.86 -13.61 -12.17
CA VAL A 24 29.70 -12.86 -10.91
C VAL A 24 29.14 -11.47 -11.23
N GLY A 25 28.44 -10.86 -10.28
CA GLY A 25 27.91 -9.51 -10.43
C GLY A 25 26.52 -9.35 -9.79
N ASP A 26 25.75 -8.43 -10.35
CA ASP A 26 24.41 -8.11 -9.84
C ASP A 26 23.42 -9.24 -10.16
N SER A 27 22.90 -9.86 -9.14
CA SER A 27 21.94 -10.97 -9.23
C SER A 27 20.49 -10.55 -8.94
N MET A 28 20.26 -9.28 -8.58
CA MET A 28 18.94 -8.71 -8.33
C MET A 28 18.84 -7.34 -9.00
N LEU A 29 17.84 -7.16 -9.84
CA LEU A 29 17.58 -5.87 -10.50
C LEU A 29 16.26 -5.27 -9.99
N CYS A 30 16.29 -3.97 -9.74
CA CYS A 30 15.11 -3.20 -9.40
C CYS A 30 14.46 -2.59 -10.67
N PRO A 31 13.17 -2.31 -10.69
CA PRO A 31 12.54 -1.63 -11.82
C PRO A 31 13.31 -0.37 -12.22
N ASN A 32 13.55 -0.22 -13.52
CA ASN A 32 14.33 0.86 -14.14
C ASN A 32 15.82 0.93 -13.71
N SER A 33 16.35 -0.08 -13.04
CA SER A 33 17.77 -0.14 -12.70
C SER A 33 18.60 -0.82 -13.79
N THR A 34 19.90 -0.57 -13.72
CA THR A 34 20.93 -1.28 -14.48
C THR A 34 21.93 -1.90 -13.54
N GLY A 35 22.61 -2.93 -14.01
CA GLY A 35 23.65 -3.64 -13.28
C GLY A 35 24.77 -4.11 -14.20
N MET A 36 25.67 -4.92 -13.68
CA MET A 36 26.80 -5.47 -14.39
C MET A 36 27.07 -6.91 -13.93
N VAL A 37 27.24 -7.80 -14.89
CA VAL A 37 27.85 -9.11 -14.62
C VAL A 37 29.18 -9.23 -15.35
N SER A 38 30.04 -10.09 -14.87
CA SER A 38 31.38 -10.29 -15.43
C SER A 38 31.87 -11.71 -15.22
N THR A 39 32.91 -12.06 -15.94
CA THR A 39 33.67 -13.31 -15.74
C THR A 39 35.16 -13.02 -15.63
N GLN A 40 35.98 -14.03 -15.42
CA GLN A 40 37.43 -13.90 -15.40
C GLN A 40 37.98 -13.51 -16.79
N PRO A 41 39.24 -13.04 -16.89
CA PRO A 41 39.87 -12.74 -18.17
C PRO A 41 40.11 -13.99 -19.02
N TYR A 42 39.67 -13.92 -20.30
CA TYR A 42 39.85 -14.94 -21.35
C TYR A 42 40.20 -14.25 -22.68
N ASP A 43 40.50 -15.05 -23.73
CA ASP A 43 40.87 -14.50 -25.04
C ASP A 43 39.65 -13.97 -25.80
N THR A 44 38.50 -14.69 -25.72
CA THR A 44 37.24 -14.28 -26.34
C THR A 44 36.06 -14.56 -25.45
N TYR A 45 34.93 -13.92 -25.74
CA TYR A 45 33.68 -14.04 -24.98
C TYR A 45 32.48 -14.07 -25.94
N GLN A 46 31.44 -14.84 -25.59
CA GLN A 46 30.09 -14.74 -26.11
C GLN A 46 29.12 -15.02 -24.98
N TRP A 47 28.29 -14.03 -24.65
CA TRP A 47 27.25 -14.16 -23.65
C TRP A 47 25.98 -14.74 -24.27
N PHE A 48 25.24 -15.50 -23.42
CA PHE A 48 23.96 -16.13 -23.76
C PHE A 48 22.94 -15.81 -22.70
N ILE A 49 21.65 -15.78 -23.11
CA ILE A 49 20.51 -15.59 -22.25
C ILE A 49 19.49 -16.71 -22.44
N ARG A 50 18.90 -17.15 -21.34
CA ARG A 50 17.74 -18.02 -21.28
C ARG A 50 16.73 -17.42 -20.31
N TYR A 51 15.55 -17.09 -20.77
CA TYR A 51 14.51 -16.53 -19.91
C TYR A 51 13.93 -17.61 -18.98
N PHE A 52 13.50 -17.19 -17.79
CA PHE A 52 12.85 -18.05 -16.81
C PHE A 52 11.62 -18.75 -17.45
N GLY A 53 11.46 -20.04 -17.20
CA GLY A 53 10.41 -20.86 -17.81
C GLY A 53 10.66 -21.29 -19.27
N SER A 54 11.73 -20.80 -19.92
CA SER A 54 12.13 -21.22 -21.26
C SER A 54 13.27 -22.24 -21.20
N SER A 55 13.32 -23.16 -22.17
CA SER A 55 14.47 -24.04 -22.43
C SER A 55 15.41 -23.53 -23.52
N THR A 56 15.05 -22.42 -24.19
CA THR A 56 15.80 -21.87 -25.33
C THR A 56 16.90 -20.92 -24.83
N ILE A 57 18.15 -21.28 -25.14
CA ILE A 57 19.34 -20.45 -24.89
C ILE A 57 19.64 -19.71 -26.21
N THR A 58 19.80 -18.39 -26.12
CA THR A 58 20.08 -17.55 -27.29
C THR A 58 21.34 -16.70 -27.06
N PRO A 59 22.20 -16.53 -28.07
CA PRO A 59 23.35 -15.63 -27.96
C PRO A 59 22.87 -14.16 -27.88
N ILE A 60 23.51 -13.39 -27.00
CA ILE A 60 23.28 -11.94 -26.88
C ILE A 60 24.13 -11.26 -27.94
N SER A 61 23.50 -10.62 -28.91
CA SER A 61 24.18 -9.99 -30.03
C SER A 61 25.11 -8.87 -29.55
N GLY A 62 26.37 -8.94 -29.96
CA GLY A 62 27.40 -7.96 -29.63
C GLY A 62 27.95 -8.06 -28.19
N ALA A 63 27.54 -9.05 -27.40
CA ALA A 63 28.03 -9.27 -26.05
C ALA A 63 29.30 -10.15 -26.05
N ASN A 64 30.44 -9.57 -26.43
CA ASN A 64 31.74 -10.22 -26.64
C ASN A 64 32.84 -9.65 -25.75
N SER A 65 32.44 -9.09 -24.61
CA SER A 65 33.36 -8.51 -23.61
C SER A 65 33.36 -9.33 -22.32
N GLN A 66 34.38 -9.18 -21.53
CA GLN A 66 34.49 -9.74 -20.18
C GLN A 66 33.31 -9.28 -19.28
N PHE A 67 32.81 -8.07 -19.53
CA PHE A 67 31.72 -7.42 -18.79
C PHE A 67 30.46 -7.36 -19.67
N LEU A 68 29.31 -7.68 -19.07
CA LEU A 68 28.01 -7.52 -19.69
C LEU A 68 27.16 -6.56 -18.85
N PRO A 69 26.88 -5.35 -19.36
CA PRO A 69 25.85 -4.48 -18.75
C PRO A 69 24.49 -5.15 -18.87
N ILE A 70 23.72 -5.10 -17.78
CA ILE A 70 22.37 -5.65 -17.73
C ILE A 70 21.38 -4.59 -17.26
N ASP A 71 20.15 -4.67 -17.71
CA ASP A 71 19.05 -3.81 -17.31
C ASP A 71 17.84 -4.64 -16.90
N TYR A 72 16.99 -4.03 -16.07
CA TYR A 72 15.80 -4.69 -15.54
C TYR A 72 14.86 -5.20 -16.65
N SER A 73 14.61 -4.39 -17.66
CA SER A 73 13.59 -4.68 -18.67
C SER A 73 13.95 -5.88 -19.56
N THR A 74 15.24 -6.13 -19.75
CA THR A 74 15.78 -7.16 -20.62
C THR A 74 16.18 -8.43 -19.84
N TYR A 75 16.78 -8.27 -18.65
CA TYR A 75 17.48 -9.36 -17.98
C TYR A 75 16.83 -9.83 -16.69
N ALA A 76 15.85 -9.10 -16.13
CA ALA A 76 15.14 -9.59 -14.96
C ALA A 76 14.44 -10.94 -15.23
N ALA A 77 14.56 -11.85 -14.29
CA ALA A 77 14.08 -13.24 -14.38
C ALA A 77 14.70 -14.00 -15.56
N SER A 78 16.03 -13.90 -15.72
CA SER A 78 16.77 -14.66 -16.75
C SER A 78 18.00 -15.36 -16.20
N TYR A 79 18.47 -16.33 -16.95
CA TYR A 79 19.73 -17.04 -16.72
C TYR A 79 20.74 -16.58 -17.75
N LEU A 80 21.93 -16.20 -17.30
CA LEU A 80 23.07 -15.78 -18.11
C LEU A 80 24.15 -16.85 -18.07
N SER A 81 24.78 -17.11 -19.21
CA SER A 81 26.01 -17.90 -19.29
C SER A 81 26.96 -17.25 -20.28
N VAL A 82 28.24 -17.58 -20.16
CA VAL A 82 29.25 -17.08 -21.07
C VAL A 82 30.11 -18.23 -21.59
N GLU A 83 30.26 -18.27 -22.89
CA GLU A 83 31.24 -19.10 -23.58
C GLU A 83 32.51 -18.27 -23.76
N VAL A 84 33.65 -18.86 -23.45
CA VAL A 84 34.97 -18.19 -23.50
C VAL A 84 35.99 -19.11 -24.15
N THR A 85 36.98 -18.50 -24.81
CA THR A 85 38.12 -19.26 -25.37
C THR A 85 39.38 -18.93 -24.57
N LEU A 86 40.15 -19.96 -24.24
CA LEU A 86 41.49 -19.82 -23.66
C LEU A 86 42.47 -20.67 -24.48
N GLY A 87 43.33 -20.03 -25.26
CA GLY A 87 44.19 -20.67 -26.20
C GLY A 87 43.40 -21.34 -27.33
N ALA A 88 43.41 -22.68 -27.41
CA ALA A 88 42.69 -23.44 -28.41
C ALA A 88 41.44 -24.16 -27.85
N ASN A 89 41.03 -23.87 -26.63
CA ASN A 89 39.92 -24.55 -25.95
C ASN A 89 38.80 -23.61 -25.61
N ASP A 90 37.57 -24.04 -25.81
CA ASP A 90 36.37 -23.32 -25.46
C ASP A 90 35.78 -23.89 -24.17
N TYR A 91 35.24 -23.04 -23.32
CA TYR A 91 34.64 -23.36 -22.06
C TYR A 91 33.32 -22.57 -21.90
N ILE A 92 32.32 -23.15 -21.23
CA ILE A 92 31.08 -22.47 -20.93
C ILE A 92 30.87 -22.40 -19.41
N SER A 93 30.37 -21.28 -18.91
CA SER A 93 30.05 -21.12 -17.51
C SER A 93 28.76 -21.87 -17.12
N PRO A 94 28.61 -22.24 -15.85
CA PRO A 94 27.26 -22.50 -15.31
C PRO A 94 26.34 -21.29 -15.52
N GLU A 95 25.04 -21.55 -15.55
CA GLU A 95 24.04 -20.48 -15.60
C GLU A 95 24.04 -19.67 -14.32
N PHE A 96 23.99 -18.34 -14.46
CA PHE A 96 23.87 -17.36 -13.40
C PHE A 96 22.50 -16.74 -13.48
N PHE A 97 21.69 -16.87 -12.41
CA PHE A 97 20.34 -16.33 -12.37
C PHE A 97 20.37 -14.85 -11.98
N VAL A 98 19.76 -14.01 -12.81
CA VAL A 98 19.49 -12.62 -12.55
C VAL A 98 18.00 -12.50 -12.23
N ASP A 99 17.69 -12.23 -10.97
CA ASP A 99 16.33 -12.02 -10.51
C ASP A 99 15.91 -10.55 -10.72
N GLY A 100 14.61 -10.30 -10.68
CA GLY A 100 14.06 -8.96 -10.78
C GLY A 100 13.00 -8.73 -9.70
N TRP A 101 13.07 -7.56 -9.06
CA TRP A 101 12.00 -7.15 -8.17
C TRP A 101 10.68 -7.07 -8.95
N VAL A 102 9.67 -7.83 -8.54
CA VAL A 102 8.31 -7.69 -9.04
C VAL A 102 7.45 -7.01 -7.98
N PHE A 103 6.51 -6.18 -8.43
CA PHE A 103 5.57 -5.49 -7.56
C PHE A 103 4.87 -6.49 -6.62
N SER A 104 5.00 -6.25 -5.33
CA SER A 104 4.16 -6.87 -4.31
C SER A 104 3.33 -5.76 -3.69
N GLY A 105 2.01 -5.80 -3.79
CA GLY A 105 1.12 -4.70 -3.41
C GLY A 105 1.55 -3.98 -2.11
N PHE A 106 1.60 -2.65 -2.17
CA PHE A 106 1.87 -1.84 -0.99
C PHE A 106 0.63 -1.87 -0.09
N THR A 107 0.77 -2.39 1.12
CA THR A 107 -0.34 -2.54 2.06
C THR A 107 -0.05 -1.85 3.39
N VAL A 108 -1.10 -1.31 4.00
CA VAL A 108 -1.05 -0.68 5.32
C VAL A 108 -2.08 -1.37 6.21
N ALA A 109 -1.64 -1.85 7.35
CA ALA A 109 -2.52 -2.37 8.40
C ALA A 109 -2.92 -1.26 9.36
N SER A 110 -4.15 -1.33 9.89
CA SER A 110 -4.65 -0.42 10.94
C SER A 110 -4.91 -1.22 12.21
N THR A 111 -4.40 -0.73 13.34
CA THR A 111 -4.59 -1.33 14.67
C THR A 111 -4.83 -0.24 15.72
N GLY A 112 -5.25 -0.62 16.93
CA GLY A 112 -5.52 0.31 18.03
C GLY A 112 -7.00 0.51 18.27
N ASP A 113 -7.34 1.62 18.94
CA ASP A 113 -8.70 1.97 19.30
C ASP A 113 -9.32 2.85 18.23
N PHE A 114 -10.18 2.28 17.40
CA PHE A 114 -10.95 2.98 16.38
C PHE A 114 -12.14 2.12 15.93
N THR A 115 -13.11 2.73 15.28
CA THR A 115 -14.21 2.02 14.63
C THR A 115 -14.21 2.33 13.13
N ILE A 116 -14.95 1.54 12.34
CA ILE A 116 -15.07 1.79 10.90
C ILE A 116 -16.37 2.54 10.65
N GLY A 117 -16.28 3.65 9.96
CA GLY A 117 -17.40 4.47 9.51
C GLY A 117 -18.14 3.85 8.32
N PRO A 118 -19.27 4.45 7.93
CA PRO A 118 -20.17 3.89 6.91
C PRO A 118 -19.56 3.82 5.49
N PHE A 119 -18.51 4.59 5.21
CA PHE A 119 -17.82 4.62 3.90
C PHE A 119 -16.42 3.99 3.97
N GLY A 120 -16.10 3.29 5.08
CA GLY A 120 -14.82 2.61 5.26
C GLY A 120 -13.71 3.46 5.88
N GLU A 121 -14.00 4.71 6.27
CA GLU A 121 -13.09 5.58 7.01
C GLU A 121 -12.87 5.06 8.44
N SER A 122 -11.71 5.33 9.01
CA SER A 122 -11.43 5.08 10.42
C SER A 122 -11.99 6.20 11.28
N VAL A 123 -12.81 5.87 12.27
CA VAL A 123 -13.39 6.84 13.22
C VAL A 123 -12.57 6.82 14.49
N LEU A 124 -11.98 7.96 14.87
CA LEU A 124 -11.14 8.13 16.04
C LEU A 124 -11.83 9.03 17.06
N CYS A 125 -12.13 8.50 18.24
CA CYS A 125 -12.75 9.29 19.31
C CYS A 125 -11.70 10.02 20.16
N PRO A 126 -12.05 11.12 20.86
CA PRO A 126 -11.13 11.83 21.74
C PRO A 126 -10.52 10.93 22.81
N GLY A 127 -9.19 10.85 22.83
CA GLY A 127 -8.43 9.99 23.74
C GLY A 127 -8.03 8.64 23.16
N ASP A 128 -8.59 8.25 22.01
CA ASP A 128 -8.20 7.04 21.31
C ASP A 128 -6.87 7.24 20.57
N THR A 129 -6.23 6.13 20.28
CA THR A 129 -4.99 6.09 19.52
C THR A 129 -5.04 4.92 18.56
N MET A 130 -4.79 5.19 17.29
CA MET A 130 -4.61 4.16 16.28
C MET A 130 -3.21 4.17 15.69
N TYR A 131 -2.85 3.09 15.03
CA TYR A 131 -1.57 2.91 14.39
C TYR A 131 -1.79 2.48 12.95
N PHE A 132 -1.10 3.14 12.02
CA PHE A 132 -0.91 2.65 10.68
C PHE A 132 0.44 1.97 10.59
N GLU A 133 0.49 0.76 10.05
CA GLU A 133 1.72 0.01 9.86
C GLU A 133 1.89 -0.39 8.40
N VAL A 134 3.00 0.07 7.81
CA VAL A 134 3.42 -0.35 6.46
C VAL A 134 3.91 -1.79 6.52
N MET A 135 3.32 -2.66 5.72
CA MET A 135 3.64 -4.08 5.70
C MET A 135 4.86 -4.37 4.83
N GLN A 136 5.59 -5.43 5.21
CA GLN A 136 6.68 -5.94 4.41
C GLN A 136 6.23 -6.24 2.96
N PRO A 137 7.08 -6.01 1.97
CA PRO A 137 8.54 -5.78 2.05
C PRO A 137 8.95 -4.30 2.06
N TYR A 138 8.02 -3.36 2.22
CA TYR A 138 8.30 -1.93 2.22
C TYR A 138 8.74 -1.49 3.61
N ASP A 139 10.03 -1.26 3.81
CA ASP A 139 10.65 -1.04 5.10
C ASP A 139 11.69 0.10 5.13
N THR A 140 11.94 0.74 3.99
CA THR A 140 12.91 1.82 3.87
C THR A 140 12.34 3.03 3.13
N ASN A 141 12.97 4.19 3.30
CA ASN A 141 12.55 5.47 2.71
C ASN A 141 11.07 5.81 2.99
N ILE A 142 10.59 5.41 4.18
CA ILE A 142 9.22 5.66 4.61
C ILE A 142 9.00 7.15 4.81
N THR A 143 7.95 7.67 4.19
CA THR A 143 7.52 9.06 4.36
C THR A 143 6.00 9.09 4.54
N TRP A 144 5.55 9.63 5.67
CA TRP A 144 4.14 9.81 6.00
C TRP A 144 3.67 11.21 5.66
N TYR A 145 2.43 11.31 5.23
CA TYR A 145 1.74 12.55 4.89
C TYR A 145 0.42 12.65 5.65
N ASN A 146 0.00 13.88 5.97
CA ASN A 146 -1.34 14.19 6.47
C ASN A 146 -1.87 15.39 5.71
N ASN A 147 -3.05 15.26 5.10
CA ASN A 147 -3.69 16.28 4.27
C ASN A 147 -2.78 16.82 3.15
N GLY A 148 -1.91 15.97 2.61
CA GLY A 148 -0.96 16.29 1.55
C GLY A 148 0.39 16.84 2.04
N ASP A 149 0.51 17.22 3.29
CA ASP A 149 1.76 17.70 3.89
C ASP A 149 2.57 16.56 4.52
N THR A 150 3.89 16.60 4.36
CA THR A 150 4.79 15.62 4.98
C THR A 150 4.76 15.75 6.51
N ILE A 151 4.67 14.62 7.21
CA ILE A 151 4.80 14.59 8.68
C ILE A 151 6.30 14.55 9.01
N PRO A 152 6.88 15.63 9.57
CA PRO A 152 8.32 15.71 9.76
C PRO A 152 8.81 14.78 10.87
N GLY A 153 9.99 14.19 10.67
CA GLY A 153 10.70 13.40 11.69
C GLY A 153 10.18 11.97 11.89
N ILE A 154 9.20 11.52 11.09
CA ILE A 154 8.68 10.15 11.16
C ILE A 154 9.07 9.39 9.89
N ASN A 155 10.08 8.51 10.05
CA ASN A 155 10.56 7.60 8.99
C ASN A 155 10.35 6.12 9.37
N SER A 156 9.49 5.87 10.36
CA SER A 156 9.15 4.51 10.82
C SER A 156 8.08 3.89 9.91
N THR A 157 8.08 2.58 9.81
CA THR A 157 6.99 1.81 9.20
C THR A 157 5.66 1.96 9.98
N ILE A 158 5.72 2.43 11.23
CA ILE A 158 4.55 2.65 12.08
C ILE A 158 4.36 4.14 12.32
N LEU A 159 3.14 4.62 12.04
CA LEU A 159 2.67 5.96 12.38
C LEU A 159 1.64 5.86 13.51
N THR A 160 1.83 6.63 14.57
CA THR A 160 0.82 6.86 15.61
C THR A 160 -0.13 7.97 15.17
N VAL A 161 -1.43 7.70 15.16
CA VAL A 161 -2.48 8.63 14.73
C VAL A 161 -3.39 8.94 15.91
N THR A 162 -3.47 10.23 16.24
CA THR A 162 -4.31 10.76 17.32
C THR A 162 -5.22 11.91 16.86
N THR A 163 -5.16 12.25 15.58
CA THR A 163 -5.93 13.35 14.99
C THR A 163 -6.57 12.93 13.68
N PRO A 164 -7.74 13.45 13.34
CA PRO A 164 -8.36 13.25 12.04
C PRO A 164 -7.51 13.82 10.91
N GLY A 165 -7.72 13.28 9.71
CA GLY A 165 -7.04 13.74 8.50
C GLY A 165 -7.06 12.70 7.39
N ILE A 166 -6.52 13.09 6.26
CA ILE A 166 -6.29 12.21 5.11
C ILE A 166 -4.81 11.85 5.14
N TYR A 167 -4.53 10.61 5.51
CA TYR A 167 -3.17 10.09 5.60
C TYR A 167 -2.77 9.35 4.34
N TYR A 168 -1.50 9.46 4.00
CA TYR A 168 -0.87 8.74 2.92
C TYR A 168 0.55 8.37 3.31
N VAL A 169 1.12 7.35 2.68
CA VAL A 169 2.48 6.92 2.96
C VAL A 169 3.17 6.51 1.67
N THR A 170 4.45 6.78 1.60
CA THR A 170 5.32 6.20 0.56
C THR A 170 6.47 5.45 1.22
N GLY A 171 7.00 4.48 0.51
CA GLY A 171 8.14 3.70 0.98
C GLY A 171 8.74 2.85 -0.13
N ALA A 172 9.87 2.24 0.16
CA ALA A 172 10.55 1.32 -0.74
C ALA A 172 10.94 0.03 0.00
N PRO A 173 11.10 -1.08 -0.71
CA PRO A 173 11.74 -2.26 -0.14
C PRO A 173 13.24 -2.03 0.00
N SER A 174 13.86 -2.55 1.06
CA SER A 174 15.31 -2.42 1.29
C SER A 174 16.16 -3.01 0.17
N LEU A 175 15.66 -4.02 -0.54
CA LEU A 175 16.30 -4.57 -1.74
C LEU A 175 16.32 -3.59 -2.90
N CYS A 176 15.33 -2.68 -2.99
CA CYS A 176 15.19 -1.70 -4.07
C CYS A 176 14.90 -0.30 -3.48
N PRO A 177 15.84 0.32 -2.77
CA PRO A 177 15.59 1.53 -1.98
C PRO A 177 15.21 2.76 -2.82
N LEU A 178 15.52 2.78 -4.10
CA LEU A 178 15.14 3.85 -5.02
C LEU A 178 13.76 3.64 -5.67
N TYR A 179 13.16 2.47 -5.48
CA TYR A 179 11.84 2.14 -6.01
C TYR A 179 10.76 2.50 -4.97
N ILE A 180 10.39 3.78 -4.95
CA ILE A 180 9.43 4.34 -3.99
C ILE A 180 8.00 4.19 -4.53
N GLU A 181 7.13 3.62 -3.72
CA GLU A 181 5.70 3.43 -4.02
C GLU A 181 4.81 3.83 -2.83
N GLY A 182 3.50 3.73 -3.00
CA GLY A 182 2.49 3.93 -1.97
C GLY A 182 1.27 3.04 -2.21
N PRO A 183 0.30 3.03 -1.30
CA PRO A 183 -0.86 2.13 -1.35
C PRO A 183 -1.85 2.46 -2.49
N GLY A 184 -1.68 3.62 -3.16
CA GLY A 184 -2.59 4.09 -4.22
C GLY A 184 -3.97 4.52 -3.73
N VAL A 185 -4.20 4.52 -2.42
CA VAL A 185 -5.44 4.94 -1.75
C VAL A 185 -5.11 5.77 -0.52
N ASP A 186 -5.99 6.71 -0.20
CA ASP A 186 -5.90 7.51 1.00
C ASP A 186 -6.44 6.75 2.22
N LEU A 187 -5.81 6.95 3.38
CA LEU A 187 -6.23 6.41 4.67
C LEU A 187 -7.01 7.52 5.40
N THR A 188 -8.33 7.52 5.28
CA THR A 188 -9.17 8.57 5.84
C THR A 188 -9.48 8.28 7.31
N VAL A 189 -9.15 9.23 8.18
CA VAL A 189 -9.47 9.24 9.61
C VAL A 189 -10.39 10.40 9.90
N ILE A 190 -11.57 10.13 10.47
CA ILE A 190 -12.56 11.15 10.84
C ILE A 190 -12.74 11.21 12.36
N ASP A 191 -13.22 12.33 12.83
CA ASP A 191 -13.60 12.48 14.24
C ASP A 191 -14.75 11.54 14.61
N CYS A 192 -14.70 11.04 15.83
CA CYS A 192 -15.84 10.38 16.44
C CYS A 192 -17.00 11.38 16.54
N PRO A 193 -18.18 11.05 16.04
CA PRO A 193 -19.35 11.90 16.21
C PRO A 193 -19.72 11.96 17.69
N VAL A 194 -19.18 12.95 18.41
CA VAL A 194 -19.51 13.22 19.80
C VAL A 194 -20.80 14.01 19.86
N GLY A 195 -21.88 13.31 20.09
CA GLY A 195 -23.19 13.91 20.26
C GLY A 195 -24.12 13.76 19.06
N ILE A 196 -25.37 13.97 19.30
CA ILE A 196 -26.37 14.17 18.23
C ILE A 196 -26.01 15.52 17.63
N ASP A 197 -25.46 15.55 16.45
CA ASP A 197 -25.24 16.78 15.69
C ASP A 197 -26.61 17.36 15.33
N GLU A 198 -27.12 18.24 16.20
CA GLU A 198 -28.34 19.01 15.90
C GLU A 198 -28.13 19.93 14.68
N ASN A 199 -26.88 20.13 14.23
CA ASN A 199 -26.51 21.06 13.16
C ASN A 199 -25.92 20.40 11.90
N GLY A 200 -25.63 19.10 11.87
CA GLY A 200 -24.96 18.43 10.75
C GLY A 200 -25.86 17.64 9.81
N LEU A 201 -27.05 17.28 10.26
CA LEU A 201 -28.09 16.76 9.37
C LEU A 201 -28.95 17.94 8.94
N THR A 202 -28.72 18.48 7.77
CA THR A 202 -29.80 19.12 7.01
C THR A 202 -30.83 18.02 6.75
N SER A 203 -31.58 17.68 7.81
CA SER A 203 -32.72 16.80 7.67
C SER A 203 -33.65 17.54 6.72
N SER A 204 -33.82 16.97 5.54
CA SER A 204 -34.80 17.50 4.57
C SER A 204 -36.25 17.33 5.08
N ILE A 205 -36.42 16.89 6.35
CA ILE A 205 -37.69 16.74 7.03
C ILE A 205 -37.89 17.85 8.03
N THR A 206 -38.88 18.63 7.85
CA THR A 206 -39.38 19.58 8.87
C THR A 206 -40.51 18.92 9.66
N VAL A 207 -40.42 19.04 10.99
CA VAL A 207 -41.43 18.50 11.93
C VAL A 207 -42.00 19.65 12.75
N TYR A 208 -43.28 19.90 12.66
CA TYR A 208 -43.94 20.96 13.41
C TYR A 208 -45.42 20.65 13.72
N PRO A 209 -45.99 21.22 14.78
CA PRO A 209 -45.32 21.94 15.83
C PRO A 209 -44.45 21.00 16.68
N ASN A 210 -43.31 21.52 17.14
CA ASN A 210 -42.42 20.81 18.06
C ASN A 210 -41.83 21.82 19.07
N PRO A 211 -42.26 21.81 20.35
CA PRO A 211 -43.09 20.82 21.05
C PRO A 211 -44.54 20.75 20.58
N THR A 212 -45.20 19.61 20.90
CA THR A 212 -46.61 19.37 20.55
C THR A 212 -47.39 18.73 21.68
N SER A 213 -48.69 19.06 21.76
CA SER A 213 -49.66 18.38 22.67
C SER A 213 -50.43 17.26 22.00
N ASP A 214 -50.70 17.36 20.68
CA ASP A 214 -51.67 16.48 20.02
C ASP A 214 -51.10 15.76 18.79
N MET A 215 -50.55 16.51 17.84
CA MET A 215 -50.09 15.97 16.56
C MET A 215 -48.87 16.73 16.04
N ILE A 216 -48.11 16.07 15.20
CA ILE A 216 -47.02 16.68 14.43
C ILE A 216 -47.33 16.53 12.95
N ARG A 217 -46.80 17.46 12.15
CA ARG A 217 -46.76 17.38 10.71
C ARG A 217 -45.33 17.21 10.26
N ILE A 218 -45.17 16.30 9.31
CA ILE A 218 -43.91 16.10 8.62
C ILE A 218 -44.02 16.52 7.19
N ASN A 219 -43.02 17.27 6.72
CA ASN A 219 -42.95 17.70 5.33
C ASN A 219 -41.68 17.14 4.71
N GLY A 220 -41.82 16.26 3.74
CA GLY A 220 -40.75 15.60 3.01
C GLY A 220 -40.22 16.37 1.81
N GLN A 221 -40.60 17.65 1.66
CA GLN A 221 -40.17 18.50 0.54
C GLN A 221 -40.46 17.87 -0.85
N GLY A 222 -41.62 17.27 -1.01
CA GLY A 222 -42.08 16.72 -2.31
C GLY A 222 -41.66 15.27 -2.55
N ARG A 223 -41.15 14.55 -1.54
CA ARG A 223 -40.80 13.12 -1.63
C ARG A 223 -41.64 12.30 -0.65
N GLU A 224 -41.93 11.07 -1.01
CA GLU A 224 -42.42 10.06 -0.06
C GLU A 224 -41.25 9.63 0.83
N ILE A 225 -41.50 9.59 2.16
CA ILE A 225 -40.52 9.26 3.14
C ILE A 225 -41.05 8.18 4.09
N ASN A 226 -40.38 7.09 4.20
CA ASN A 226 -40.65 6.12 5.25
C ASN A 226 -40.14 6.67 6.58
N TYR A 227 -41.00 6.65 7.63
CA TYR A 227 -40.61 7.11 8.94
C TYR A 227 -40.88 6.06 10.02
N ILE A 228 -40.05 6.13 11.06
CA ILE A 228 -40.19 5.35 12.30
C ILE A 228 -40.14 6.33 13.46
N LEU A 229 -41.14 6.30 14.34
CA LEU A 229 -41.14 7.05 15.60
C LEU A 229 -40.75 6.11 16.73
N THR A 230 -39.73 6.46 17.49
CA THR A 230 -39.28 5.69 18.67
C THR A 230 -39.43 6.53 19.94
N ASP A 231 -39.60 5.88 21.09
CA ASP A 231 -39.45 6.51 22.38
C ASP A 231 -37.98 6.73 22.75
N ALA A 232 -37.72 7.31 23.92
CA ALA A 232 -36.38 7.61 24.40
C ALA A 232 -35.51 6.36 24.64
N LEU A 233 -36.11 5.19 24.72
CA LEU A 233 -35.42 3.89 24.90
C LEU A 233 -35.20 3.17 23.55
N GLY A 234 -35.60 3.81 22.44
CA GLY A 234 -35.45 3.25 21.09
C GLY A 234 -36.57 2.26 20.69
N LYS A 235 -37.61 2.07 21.54
CA LYS A 235 -38.77 1.23 21.19
C LYS A 235 -39.59 1.91 20.11
N ILE A 236 -39.89 1.19 19.02
CA ILE A 236 -40.76 1.69 17.95
C ILE A 236 -42.19 1.83 18.51
N VAL A 237 -42.72 3.05 18.46
CA VAL A 237 -44.10 3.37 18.91
C VAL A 237 -45.02 3.66 17.76
N LYS A 238 -44.48 4.05 16.58
CA LYS A 238 -45.26 4.25 15.33
C LYS A 238 -44.33 4.16 14.12
N SER A 239 -44.87 3.71 13.00
CA SER A 239 -44.17 3.76 11.70
C SER A 239 -45.19 4.01 10.60
N GLY A 240 -44.71 4.52 9.48
CA GLY A 240 -45.54 4.78 8.32
C GLY A 240 -44.77 5.41 7.17
N THR A 241 -45.49 5.75 6.10
CA THR A 241 -44.96 6.47 4.93
C THR A 241 -45.64 7.83 4.86
N SER A 242 -44.87 8.91 4.70
CA SER A 242 -45.40 10.23 4.45
C SER A 242 -45.69 10.37 2.95
N GLY A 243 -46.79 11.06 2.62
CA GLY A 243 -47.02 11.45 1.23
C GLY A 243 -46.03 12.53 0.72
N SER A 244 -46.12 12.83 -0.56
CA SER A 244 -45.27 13.85 -1.21
C SER A 244 -45.52 15.28 -0.72
N THR A 245 -46.57 15.50 0.05
CA THR A 245 -46.87 16.78 0.69
C THR A 245 -46.68 16.67 2.20
N GLU A 246 -47.59 17.22 2.96
CA GLU A 246 -47.56 17.19 4.42
C GLU A 246 -48.32 15.95 4.94
N THR A 247 -47.79 15.31 5.97
CA THR A 247 -48.42 14.16 6.62
C THR A 247 -48.55 14.42 8.12
N GLU A 248 -49.78 14.24 8.63
CA GLU A 248 -50.06 14.39 10.07
C GLU A 248 -49.85 13.07 10.81
N ILE A 249 -49.18 13.17 11.95
CA ILE A 249 -48.97 12.05 12.87
C ILE A 249 -49.63 12.39 14.21
N ASP A 250 -50.68 11.63 14.54
CA ASP A 250 -51.42 11.76 15.80
C ASP A 250 -50.61 11.18 16.96
N LEU A 251 -50.36 12.00 17.98
CA LEU A 251 -49.63 11.69 19.20
C LEU A 251 -50.49 11.78 20.46
N ARG A 252 -51.83 11.97 20.37
CA ARG A 252 -52.75 12.15 21.52
C ARG A 252 -52.72 10.97 22.47
N SER A 253 -52.49 9.74 21.95
CA SER A 253 -52.40 8.53 22.74
C SER A 253 -51.00 8.28 23.36
N PHE A 254 -50.02 9.12 23.08
CA PHE A 254 -48.66 8.96 23.57
C PHE A 254 -48.48 9.76 24.87
N VAL A 255 -47.67 9.22 25.77
CA VAL A 255 -47.34 9.89 27.05
C VAL A 255 -46.41 11.09 26.78
N PRO A 256 -46.47 12.14 27.61
CA PRO A 256 -45.49 13.24 27.50
C PRO A 256 -44.08 12.72 27.61
N GLY A 257 -43.19 13.25 26.75
CA GLY A 257 -41.80 12.80 26.71
C GLY A 257 -41.07 13.15 25.41
N ILE A 258 -39.87 12.61 25.27
CA ILE A 258 -39.03 12.78 24.08
C ILE A 258 -39.20 11.54 23.19
N TYR A 259 -39.43 11.80 21.91
CA TYR A 259 -39.50 10.81 20.84
C TYR A 259 -38.52 11.16 19.76
N PHE A 260 -38.12 10.18 18.94
CA PHE A 260 -37.25 10.38 17.79
C PHE A 260 -37.94 9.88 16.53
N LEU A 261 -38.15 10.79 15.59
CA LEU A 261 -38.65 10.48 14.27
C LEU A 261 -37.43 10.23 13.35
N LYS A 262 -37.28 9.00 12.93
CA LYS A 262 -36.20 8.52 12.05
C LYS A 262 -36.72 8.31 10.64
N SER A 263 -35.93 8.68 9.63
CA SER A 263 -36.16 8.40 8.22
C SER A 263 -34.84 8.24 7.48
N GLU A 264 -34.93 7.92 6.19
CA GLU A 264 -33.77 7.90 5.29
C GLU A 264 -33.06 9.26 5.19
N SER A 265 -33.78 10.36 5.46
CA SER A 265 -33.27 11.73 5.37
C SER A 265 -32.77 12.29 6.70
N GLY A 266 -32.76 11.49 7.77
CA GLY A 266 -32.26 11.90 9.09
C GLY A 266 -33.20 11.56 10.25
N THR A 267 -32.81 12.06 11.45
CA THR A 267 -33.55 11.88 12.69
C THR A 267 -33.91 13.25 13.28
N VAL A 268 -35.15 13.42 13.69
CA VAL A 268 -35.64 14.64 14.35
C VAL A 268 -36.17 14.30 15.72
N ARG A 269 -35.72 15.07 16.75
CA ARG A 269 -36.27 14.97 18.11
C ARG A 269 -37.66 15.62 18.17
N VAL A 270 -38.62 14.91 18.70
CA VAL A 270 -40.02 15.36 18.91
C VAL A 270 -40.29 15.44 20.40
N ILE A 271 -40.77 16.59 20.88
CA ILE A 271 -41.14 16.82 22.27
C ILE A 271 -42.66 16.78 22.39
N LYS A 272 -43.20 15.77 23.07
CA LYS A 272 -44.62 15.65 23.42
C LYS A 272 -44.84 16.23 24.81
N LEU A 273 -45.76 17.20 24.89
CA LEU A 273 -46.16 17.83 26.14
C LEU A 273 -47.25 17.04 26.86
#